data_92246752e2914cf5764fde0cc53f0f4a
#
_entry.id   92246752e2914cf5764fde0cc53f0f4a
#
_cell.length_a   1.000
_cell.length_b   1.000
_cell.length_c   1.000
_cell.angle_alpha   90.00
_cell.angle_beta   90.00
_cell.angle_gamma   90.00
#
_symmetry.space_group_name_H-M   'P 1'
#
loop_
_entity.id
_entity.type
_entity.pdbx_description
1 polymer ?
#
loop_
_entity_poly.entity_id
_entity_poly.type
_entity_poly.pdbx_seq_one_letter_code
_entity_poly.pdbx_strand_id
1 'polypeptide(L)'
;HTYTTLACHVLARYKRMQGYDVMFLPATDEHGQKIQDKAAAKGVTPQQYVDDIVAGIKDLWKLMNISNDRFVRTTDAYHVQSCQKIFTQLYEQGDIYKGCYKGHYCKPCESFWTDSQLVDGKCPDCGREVYEAEEEAYFFKTSKYADRLLKLYEDVPDFIQPETRKNEMIAFIKQGLQDTCVSRTTVPWGIPVPFDPKHTMYVWVDALSNYISALGYGNETYDDYEKFWPADIHMVGKEILRFHTILWPAMLMALGLP
;
A
#
# COMPACT_ATOMS: atom_id res chain seq x y z
N HIS A 1 0.60 15.37 -1.05
CA HIS A 1 0.67 14.61 -2.30
C HIS A 1 1.38 15.39 -3.42
N THR A 2 1.02 16.65 -3.70
CA THR A 2 1.65 17.47 -4.75
C THR A 2 3.17 17.56 -4.59
N TYR A 3 3.67 17.72 -3.37
CA TYR A 3 5.12 17.82 -3.08
C TYR A 3 5.89 16.57 -3.52
N THR A 4 5.42 15.37 -3.15
CA THR A 4 6.05 14.10 -3.52
C THR A 4 6.00 13.88 -5.03
N THR A 5 4.86 14.16 -5.67
CA THR A 5 4.71 14.06 -7.12
C THR A 5 5.69 14.98 -7.86
N LEU A 6 5.85 16.23 -7.39
CA LEU A 6 6.78 17.18 -7.99
C LEU A 6 8.23 16.72 -7.82
N ALA A 7 8.62 16.21 -6.66
CA ALA A 7 9.96 15.68 -6.43
C ALA A 7 10.29 14.52 -7.37
N CYS A 8 9.37 13.55 -7.52
CA CYS A 8 9.53 12.45 -8.47
C CYS A 8 9.57 12.94 -9.92
N HIS A 9 8.74 13.92 -10.29
CA HIS A 9 8.74 14.51 -11.62
C HIS A 9 10.10 15.15 -11.98
N VAL A 10 10.68 15.93 -11.05
CA VAL A 10 12.00 16.54 -11.24
C VAL A 10 13.06 15.46 -11.45
N LEU A 11 13.04 14.42 -10.61
CA LEU A 11 13.99 13.32 -10.71
C LEU A 11 13.83 12.53 -12.01
N ALA A 12 12.60 12.21 -12.41
CA ALA A 12 12.32 11.51 -13.66
C ALA A 12 12.82 12.30 -14.87
N ARG A 13 12.59 13.60 -14.92
CA ARG A 13 13.11 14.48 -15.97
C ARG A 13 14.63 14.49 -15.99
N TYR A 14 15.27 14.62 -14.83
CA TYR A 14 16.71 14.63 -14.70
C TYR A 14 17.31 13.32 -15.22
N LYS A 15 16.75 12.17 -14.86
CA LYS A 15 17.21 10.88 -15.34
C LYS A 15 17.02 10.69 -16.84
N ARG A 16 15.90 11.15 -17.41
CA ARG A 16 15.68 11.16 -18.86
C ARG A 16 16.71 12.01 -19.59
N MET A 17 17.07 13.17 -19.04
CA MET A 17 18.14 14.02 -19.62
C MET A 17 19.51 13.36 -19.59
N GLN A 18 19.73 12.40 -18.66
CA GLN A 18 20.94 11.58 -18.61
C GLN A 18 20.88 10.36 -19.55
N GLY A 19 19.81 10.17 -20.30
CA GLY A 19 19.65 9.05 -21.24
C GLY A 19 19.06 7.77 -20.63
N TYR A 20 18.57 7.81 -19.39
CA TYR A 20 17.88 6.66 -18.81
C TYR A 20 16.48 6.50 -19.41
N ASP A 21 16.05 5.26 -19.55
CA ASP A 21 14.66 4.92 -19.79
C ASP A 21 13.93 4.93 -18.42
N VAL A 22 12.93 5.78 -18.27
CA VAL A 22 12.31 6.07 -16.99
C VAL A 22 10.81 5.81 -17.04
N MET A 23 10.32 4.99 -16.11
CA MET A 23 8.91 4.78 -15.85
C MET A 23 8.51 5.53 -14.56
N PHE A 24 7.74 6.61 -14.71
CA PHE A 24 7.22 7.39 -13.59
C PHE A 24 5.73 7.08 -13.38
N LEU A 25 5.41 6.39 -12.27
CA LEU A 25 4.10 5.85 -11.94
C LEU A 25 3.51 6.49 -10.67
N PRO A 26 2.84 7.64 -10.76
CA PRO A 26 1.97 8.09 -9.67
C PRO A 26 0.63 7.36 -9.69
N ALA A 27 0.07 7.16 -8.50
CA ALA A 27 -1.17 6.42 -8.30
C ALA A 27 -2.13 7.16 -7.36
N THR A 28 -3.42 6.80 -7.47
CA THR A 28 -4.44 7.12 -6.48
C THR A 28 -4.89 5.86 -5.75
N ASP A 29 -4.85 5.91 -4.42
CA ASP A 29 -5.45 4.93 -3.52
C ASP A 29 -6.90 5.34 -3.31
N GLU A 30 -7.84 4.54 -3.86
CA GLU A 30 -9.25 4.91 -4.03
C GLU A 30 -10.22 4.10 -3.18
N HIS A 31 -9.75 3.06 -2.50
CA HIS A 31 -10.57 2.19 -1.67
C HIS A 31 -10.53 2.58 -0.17
N GLY A 32 -11.26 1.80 0.63
CA GLY A 32 -11.27 1.93 2.08
C GLY A 32 -12.43 2.72 2.68
N GLN A 33 -12.56 2.61 3.99
CA GLN A 33 -13.68 3.17 4.75
C GLN A 33 -13.75 4.70 4.67
N LYS A 34 -12.59 5.35 4.64
CA LYS A 34 -12.50 6.82 4.57
C LYS A 34 -13.12 7.40 3.30
N ILE A 35 -12.92 6.75 2.16
CA ILE A 35 -13.52 7.12 0.88
C ILE A 35 -15.03 6.87 0.92
N GLN A 36 -15.42 5.68 1.37
CA GLN A 36 -16.84 5.32 1.53
C GLN A 36 -17.62 6.34 2.36
N ASP A 37 -17.08 6.73 3.51
CA ASP A 37 -17.73 7.71 4.39
C ASP A 37 -17.86 9.09 3.75
N LYS A 38 -16.80 9.52 3.04
CA LYS A 38 -16.82 10.83 2.38
C LYS A 38 -17.79 10.86 1.19
N ALA A 39 -17.91 9.77 0.45
CA ALA A 39 -18.87 9.62 -0.61
C ALA A 39 -20.30 9.65 -0.05
N ALA A 40 -20.58 8.89 1.01
CA ALA A 40 -21.87 8.88 1.70
C ALA A 40 -22.26 10.27 2.22
N ALA A 41 -21.32 11.01 2.82
CA ALA A 41 -21.53 12.37 3.29
C ALA A 41 -21.86 13.37 2.17
N LYS A 42 -21.45 13.09 0.93
CA LYS A 42 -21.79 13.88 -0.27
C LYS A 42 -23.03 13.36 -1.01
N GLY A 43 -23.61 12.23 -0.61
CA GLY A 43 -24.75 11.62 -1.26
C GLY A 43 -24.44 11.03 -2.65
N VAL A 44 -23.20 10.63 -2.90
CA VAL A 44 -22.76 10.01 -4.16
C VAL A 44 -22.19 8.61 -3.92
N THR A 45 -22.03 7.84 -5.00
CA THR A 45 -21.32 6.55 -4.87
C THR A 45 -19.82 6.76 -4.63
N PRO A 46 -19.12 5.81 -3.98
CA PRO A 46 -17.66 5.89 -3.82
C PRO A 46 -16.95 6.05 -5.17
N GLN A 47 -17.39 5.35 -6.23
CA GLN A 47 -16.81 5.48 -7.57
C GLN A 47 -16.94 6.90 -8.11
N GLN A 48 -18.12 7.50 -8.06
CA GLN A 48 -18.33 8.90 -8.50
C GLN A 48 -17.47 9.87 -7.70
N TYR A 49 -17.35 9.63 -6.39
CA TYR A 49 -16.52 10.47 -5.52
C TYR A 49 -15.05 10.46 -5.92
N VAL A 50 -14.47 9.28 -6.20
CA VAL A 50 -13.06 9.19 -6.61
C VAL A 50 -12.82 9.64 -8.05
N ASP A 51 -13.80 9.44 -8.95
CA ASP A 51 -13.73 9.94 -10.34
C ASP A 51 -13.61 11.48 -10.38
N ASP A 52 -14.40 12.19 -9.58
CA ASP A 52 -14.33 13.65 -9.46
C ASP A 52 -12.99 14.12 -8.92
N ILE A 53 -12.45 13.42 -7.90
CA ILE A 53 -11.14 13.75 -7.32
C ILE A 53 -10.03 13.53 -8.34
N VAL A 54 -10.05 12.40 -9.03
CA VAL A 54 -9.02 12.04 -10.03
C VAL A 54 -9.04 13.02 -11.20
N ALA A 55 -10.22 13.48 -11.64
CA ALA A 55 -10.32 14.51 -12.66
C ALA A 55 -9.58 15.80 -12.22
N GLY A 56 -9.85 16.27 -11.02
CA GLY A 56 -9.17 17.44 -10.46
C GLY A 56 -7.65 17.26 -10.29
N ILE A 57 -7.18 16.05 -9.90
CA ILE A 57 -5.75 15.74 -9.81
C ILE A 57 -5.11 15.78 -11.20
N LYS A 58 -5.73 15.16 -12.20
CA LYS A 58 -5.20 15.17 -13.57
C LYS A 58 -5.13 16.58 -14.16
N ASP A 59 -6.08 17.45 -13.86
CA ASP A 59 -6.05 18.85 -14.31
C ASP A 59 -4.95 19.65 -13.60
N LEU A 60 -4.77 19.45 -12.31
CA LEU A 60 -3.65 20.02 -11.57
C LEU A 60 -2.30 19.57 -12.15
N TRP A 61 -2.15 18.31 -12.53
CA TRP A 61 -0.91 17.79 -13.09
C TRP A 61 -0.63 18.33 -14.50
N LYS A 62 -1.66 18.54 -15.31
CA LYS A 62 -1.51 19.27 -16.57
C LYS A 62 -0.99 20.69 -16.32
N LEU A 63 -1.59 21.42 -15.36
CA LEU A 63 -1.16 22.75 -14.99
C LEU A 63 0.30 22.79 -14.51
N MET A 64 0.73 21.76 -13.77
CA MET A 64 2.10 21.63 -13.25
C MET A 64 3.08 21.00 -14.25
N ASN A 65 2.62 20.64 -15.45
CA ASN A 65 3.41 19.98 -16.49
C ASN A 65 4.10 18.69 -15.99
N ILE A 66 3.38 17.89 -15.20
CA ILE A 66 3.89 16.61 -14.67
C ILE A 66 4.04 15.60 -15.81
N SER A 67 5.22 15.01 -15.96
CA SER A 67 5.57 14.09 -17.05
C SER A 67 5.52 12.61 -16.60
N ASN A 68 4.40 12.20 -16.01
CA ASN A 68 4.18 10.79 -15.67
C ASN A 68 3.91 9.96 -16.94
N ASP A 69 4.37 8.71 -16.91
CA ASP A 69 4.18 7.77 -18.02
C ASP A 69 2.82 7.10 -17.93
N ARG A 70 2.37 6.76 -16.72
CA ARG A 70 1.03 6.25 -16.43
C ARG A 70 0.45 6.94 -15.21
N PHE A 71 -0.86 6.90 -15.11
CA PHE A 71 -1.62 7.28 -13.93
C PHE A 71 -2.40 6.06 -13.47
N VAL A 72 -2.01 5.50 -12.33
CA VAL A 72 -2.59 4.26 -11.81
C VAL A 72 -3.77 4.57 -10.90
N ARG A 73 -4.87 3.87 -11.09
CA ARG A 73 -6.02 3.90 -10.18
C ARG A 73 -6.20 2.52 -9.57
N THR A 74 -6.40 2.43 -8.27
CA THR A 74 -6.64 1.14 -7.63
C THR A 74 -8.03 0.57 -7.97
N THR A 75 -8.90 1.37 -8.59
CA THR A 75 -10.19 0.94 -9.16
C THR A 75 -10.09 0.41 -10.59
N ASP A 76 -8.93 0.49 -11.24
CA ASP A 76 -8.74 -0.06 -12.59
C ASP A 76 -8.86 -1.59 -12.60
N ALA A 77 -9.54 -2.14 -13.60
CA ALA A 77 -9.83 -3.57 -13.68
C ALA A 77 -8.58 -4.46 -13.68
N TYR A 78 -7.51 -4.04 -14.38
CA TYR A 78 -6.24 -4.78 -14.40
C TYR A 78 -5.58 -4.84 -13.02
N HIS A 79 -5.70 -3.75 -12.25
CA HIS A 79 -5.17 -3.69 -10.89
C HIS A 79 -5.95 -4.61 -9.96
N VAL A 80 -7.28 -4.58 -10.02
CA VAL A 80 -8.15 -5.49 -9.26
C VAL A 80 -7.80 -6.94 -9.54
N GLN A 81 -7.62 -7.32 -10.82
CA GLN A 81 -7.22 -8.66 -11.23
C GLN A 81 -5.86 -9.06 -10.62
N SER A 82 -4.87 -8.17 -10.68
CA SER A 82 -3.54 -8.39 -10.10
C SER A 82 -3.61 -8.61 -8.59
N CYS A 83 -4.33 -7.77 -7.87
CA CYS A 83 -4.50 -7.89 -6.42
C CYS A 83 -5.16 -9.22 -6.05
N GLN A 84 -6.20 -9.64 -6.77
CA GLN A 84 -6.87 -10.91 -6.54
C GLN A 84 -5.95 -12.10 -6.77
N LYS A 85 -5.11 -12.06 -7.80
CA LYS A 85 -4.11 -13.08 -8.08
C LYS A 85 -3.02 -13.13 -6.98
N ILE A 86 -2.48 -11.97 -6.58
CA ILE A 86 -1.50 -11.86 -5.50
C ILE A 86 -2.06 -12.42 -4.19
N PHE A 87 -3.26 -12.01 -3.80
CA PHE A 87 -3.88 -12.45 -2.56
C PHE A 87 -4.14 -13.97 -2.55
N THR A 88 -4.64 -14.51 -3.66
CA THR A 88 -4.86 -15.94 -3.82
C THR A 88 -3.57 -16.74 -3.71
N GLN A 89 -2.52 -16.31 -4.40
CA GLN A 89 -1.20 -16.95 -4.35
C GLN A 89 -0.64 -16.96 -2.92
N LEU A 90 -0.67 -15.82 -2.21
CA LEU A 90 -0.23 -15.74 -0.83
C LEU A 90 -1.04 -16.63 0.13
N TYR A 91 -2.33 -16.80 -0.14
CA TYR A 91 -3.19 -17.71 0.62
C TYR A 91 -2.87 -19.18 0.34
N GLU A 92 -2.77 -19.57 -0.92
CA GLU A 92 -2.50 -20.96 -1.33
C GLU A 92 -1.14 -21.47 -0.83
N GLN A 93 -0.14 -20.61 -0.78
CA GLN A 93 1.18 -20.95 -0.24
C GLN A 93 1.25 -20.87 1.29
N GLY A 94 0.17 -20.42 1.96
CA GLY A 94 0.05 -20.40 3.41
C GLY A 94 0.70 -19.20 4.09
N ASP A 95 1.05 -18.14 3.36
CA ASP A 95 1.51 -16.86 3.92
C ASP A 95 0.34 -15.97 4.34
N ILE A 96 -0.86 -16.21 3.83
CA ILE A 96 -2.11 -15.67 4.35
C ILE A 96 -2.92 -16.81 4.99
N TYR A 97 -3.54 -16.54 6.14
CA TYR A 97 -4.40 -17.47 6.86
C TYR A 97 -5.62 -16.76 7.43
N LYS A 98 -6.68 -17.50 7.70
CA LYS A 98 -7.92 -17.00 8.29
C LYS A 98 -7.85 -17.06 9.80
N GLY A 99 -8.27 -15.98 10.47
CA GLY A 99 -8.29 -15.87 11.92
C GLY A 99 -9.37 -14.90 12.39
N CYS A 100 -9.31 -14.51 13.66
CA CYS A 100 -10.15 -13.48 14.23
C CYS A 100 -9.27 -12.31 14.67
N TYR A 101 -9.54 -11.12 14.14
CA TYR A 101 -8.92 -9.90 14.63
C TYR A 101 -9.61 -9.44 15.89
N LYS A 102 -8.82 -9.12 16.92
CA LYS A 102 -9.28 -8.45 18.12
C LYS A 102 -8.24 -7.42 18.52
N GLY A 103 -8.65 -6.15 18.58
CA GLY A 103 -7.77 -5.04 18.94
C GLY A 103 -8.40 -3.69 18.59
N HIS A 104 -7.56 -2.72 18.27
CA HIS A 104 -7.98 -1.35 18.01
C HIS A 104 -7.73 -0.94 16.57
N TYR A 105 -8.68 -0.24 15.97
CA TYR A 105 -8.58 0.28 14.61
C TYR A 105 -8.60 1.80 14.61
N CYS A 106 -7.61 2.40 13.97
CA CYS A 106 -7.56 3.82 13.70
C CYS A 106 -8.09 4.11 12.29
N LYS A 107 -9.32 4.63 12.21
CA LYS A 107 -9.98 4.95 10.94
C LYS A 107 -9.22 5.99 10.08
N PRO A 108 -8.66 7.09 10.66
CA PRO A 108 -7.91 8.06 9.86
C PRO A 108 -6.60 7.55 9.26
N CYS A 109 -5.91 6.63 9.95
CA CYS A 109 -4.66 6.01 9.47
C CYS A 109 -4.91 4.69 8.74
N GLU A 110 -6.16 4.16 8.84
CA GLU A 110 -6.53 2.83 8.34
C GLU A 110 -5.57 1.74 8.86
N SER A 111 -5.21 1.83 10.15
CA SER A 111 -4.22 0.98 10.80
C SER A 111 -4.78 0.25 12.00
N PHE A 112 -4.34 -0.99 12.17
CA PHE A 112 -4.67 -1.83 13.32
C PHE A 112 -3.58 -1.76 14.39
N TRP A 113 -4.00 -1.80 15.67
CA TRP A 113 -3.14 -1.68 16.83
C TRP A 113 -3.55 -2.67 17.93
N THR A 114 -2.55 -3.22 18.60
CA THR A 114 -2.77 -3.96 19.86
C THR A 114 -2.81 -2.97 21.04
N ASP A 115 -3.33 -3.40 22.19
CA ASP A 115 -3.34 -2.57 23.41
C ASP A 115 -1.95 -2.04 23.77
N SER A 116 -0.93 -2.88 23.62
CA SER A 116 0.46 -2.55 23.95
C SER A 116 1.11 -1.53 23.01
N GLN A 117 0.52 -1.32 21.84
CA GLN A 117 1.02 -0.37 20.83
C GLN A 117 0.37 1.01 20.93
N LEU A 118 -0.73 1.14 21.68
CA LEU A 118 -1.37 2.42 21.88
C LEU A 118 -0.53 3.35 22.75
N VAL A 119 -0.59 4.65 22.46
CA VAL A 119 0.02 5.70 23.29
C VAL A 119 -1.13 6.47 23.95
N ASP A 120 -1.22 6.41 25.28
CA ASP A 120 -2.31 7.01 26.06
C ASP A 120 -3.72 6.59 25.55
N GLY A 121 -3.87 5.31 25.13
CA GLY A 121 -5.11 4.78 24.58
C GLY A 121 -5.46 5.26 23.17
N LYS A 122 -4.52 5.91 22.47
CA LYS A 122 -4.69 6.51 21.15
C LYS A 122 -3.76 5.92 20.12
N CYS A 123 -4.08 6.20 18.85
CA CYS A 123 -3.25 5.79 17.71
C CYS A 123 -1.83 6.37 17.82
N PRO A 124 -0.78 5.56 17.82
CA PRO A 124 0.59 6.03 17.95
C PRO A 124 1.07 6.85 16.74
N ASP A 125 0.47 6.64 15.55
CA ASP A 125 0.86 7.37 14.33
C ASP A 125 0.27 8.78 14.27
N CYS A 126 -0.98 8.97 14.70
CA CYS A 126 -1.68 10.25 14.52
C CYS A 126 -2.28 10.86 15.80
N GLY A 127 -2.20 10.18 16.95
CA GLY A 127 -2.71 10.65 18.23
C GLY A 127 -4.24 10.70 18.36
N ARG A 128 -4.99 10.16 17.38
CA ARG A 128 -6.47 10.18 17.38
C ARG A 128 -7.03 8.96 18.08
N GLU A 129 -8.33 9.06 18.41
CA GLU A 129 -9.10 7.98 19.01
C GLU A 129 -9.09 6.74 18.11
N VAL A 130 -9.08 5.57 18.74
CA VAL A 130 -9.20 4.26 18.10
C VAL A 130 -10.47 3.57 18.56
N TYR A 131 -10.94 2.61 17.79
CA TYR A 131 -12.15 1.83 18.08
C TYR A 131 -11.78 0.37 18.32
N GLU A 132 -12.42 -0.27 19.29
CA GLU A 132 -12.35 -1.71 19.41
C GLU A 132 -12.93 -2.35 18.15
N ALA A 133 -12.22 -3.32 17.60
CA ALA A 133 -12.63 -4.09 16.44
C ALA A 133 -12.42 -5.58 16.73
N GLU A 134 -13.48 -6.36 16.56
CA GLU A 134 -13.44 -7.81 16.61
C GLU A 134 -14.18 -8.34 15.40
N GLU A 135 -13.44 -8.93 14.47
CA GLU A 135 -14.02 -9.47 13.23
C GLU A 135 -13.21 -10.65 12.70
N GLU A 136 -13.87 -11.57 12.01
CA GLU A 136 -13.18 -12.58 11.20
C GLU A 136 -12.37 -11.88 10.11
N ALA A 137 -11.12 -12.25 9.94
CA ALA A 137 -10.24 -11.62 8.99
C ALA A 137 -9.17 -12.58 8.48
N TYR A 138 -8.56 -12.23 7.36
CA TYR A 138 -7.34 -12.85 6.88
C TYR A 138 -6.12 -12.09 7.39
N PHE A 139 -5.05 -12.84 7.70
CA PHE A 139 -3.78 -12.32 8.22
C PHE A 139 -2.64 -12.74 7.32
N PHE A 140 -1.77 -11.80 6.99
CA PHE A 140 -0.49 -12.06 6.36
C PHE A 140 0.58 -12.28 7.42
N LYS A 141 1.37 -13.34 7.30
CA LYS A 141 2.43 -13.71 8.25
C LYS A 141 3.63 -12.77 8.18
N THR A 142 3.43 -11.50 8.49
CA THR A 142 4.49 -10.47 8.50
C THR A 142 5.61 -10.84 9.45
N SER A 143 5.27 -11.43 10.60
CA SER A 143 6.24 -11.89 11.62
C SER A 143 7.28 -12.87 11.08
N LYS A 144 6.90 -13.73 10.13
CA LYS A 144 7.77 -14.70 9.45
C LYS A 144 8.95 -14.03 8.72
N TYR A 145 8.79 -12.78 8.32
CA TYR A 145 9.75 -12.06 7.48
C TYR A 145 10.65 -11.10 8.26
N ALA A 146 10.53 -11.01 9.59
CA ALA A 146 11.26 -10.06 10.42
C ALA A 146 12.78 -10.12 10.21
N ASP A 147 13.38 -11.31 10.29
CA ASP A 147 14.84 -11.48 10.14
C ASP A 147 15.29 -11.17 8.70
N ARG A 148 14.47 -11.53 7.69
CA ARG A 148 14.79 -11.22 6.31
C ARG A 148 14.73 -9.72 6.01
N LEU A 149 13.81 -9.00 6.64
CA LEU A 149 13.71 -7.54 6.54
C LEU A 149 14.92 -6.86 7.19
N LEU A 150 15.33 -7.29 8.40
CA LEU A 150 16.53 -6.76 9.05
C LEU A 150 17.77 -7.02 8.19
N LYS A 151 17.88 -8.21 7.61
CA LYS A 151 18.97 -8.54 6.70
C LYS A 151 18.95 -7.69 5.43
N LEU A 152 17.78 -7.43 4.83
CA LEU A 152 17.65 -6.53 3.68
C LEU A 152 18.21 -5.14 3.99
N TYR A 153 17.88 -4.59 5.17
CA TYR A 153 18.37 -3.26 5.58
C TYR A 153 19.87 -3.22 5.89
N GLU A 154 20.45 -4.36 6.23
CA GLU A 154 21.91 -4.52 6.40
C GLU A 154 22.61 -4.63 5.05
N ASP A 155 22.11 -5.52 4.17
CA ASP A 155 22.71 -5.81 2.86
C ASP A 155 22.57 -4.62 1.87
N VAL A 156 21.48 -3.82 2.02
CA VAL A 156 21.20 -2.63 1.19
C VAL A 156 21.06 -1.40 2.08
N PRO A 157 22.18 -0.76 2.49
CA PRO A 157 22.15 0.34 3.45
C PRO A 157 21.26 1.53 3.07
N ASP A 158 21.11 1.77 1.77
CA ASP A 158 20.34 2.89 1.21
C ASP A 158 18.86 2.56 0.94
N PHE A 159 18.40 1.34 1.30
CA PHE A 159 17.01 0.90 1.09
C PHE A 159 15.99 1.83 1.74
N ILE A 160 16.32 2.40 2.90
CA ILE A 160 15.48 3.38 3.59
C ILE A 160 16.28 4.66 3.84
N GLN A 161 15.79 5.77 3.32
CA GLN A 161 16.37 7.10 3.50
C GLN A 161 15.34 8.08 4.11
N PRO A 162 15.77 9.00 4.99
CA PRO A 162 17.10 9.13 5.60
C PRO A 162 17.35 8.07 6.69
N GLU A 163 18.58 7.96 7.14
CA GLU A 163 19.03 6.95 8.11
C GLU A 163 18.22 6.94 9.43
N THR A 164 17.73 8.11 9.86
CA THR A 164 16.87 8.22 11.03
C THR A 164 15.60 7.38 10.87
N ARG A 165 15.03 7.32 9.66
CA ARG A 165 13.84 6.52 9.36
C ARG A 165 14.16 5.04 9.28
N LYS A 166 15.33 4.67 8.76
CA LYS A 166 15.82 3.28 8.81
C LYS A 166 15.92 2.79 10.25
N ASN A 167 16.53 3.60 11.12
CA ASN A 167 16.69 3.24 12.53
C ASN A 167 15.35 3.08 13.27
N GLU A 168 14.34 3.92 12.96
CA GLU A 168 12.97 3.75 13.47
C GLU A 168 12.38 2.40 13.06
N MET A 169 12.53 2.00 11.79
CA MET A 169 11.98 0.73 11.30
C MET A 169 12.71 -0.48 11.88
N ILE A 170 14.03 -0.41 12.01
CA ILE A 170 14.82 -1.46 12.71
C ILE A 170 14.34 -1.62 14.16
N ALA A 171 14.17 -0.50 14.87
CA ALA A 171 13.69 -0.53 16.25
C ALA A 171 12.28 -1.13 16.35
N PHE A 172 11.40 -0.78 15.42
CA PHE A 172 10.04 -1.32 15.35
C PHE A 172 10.05 -2.84 15.11
N ILE A 173 10.83 -3.34 14.16
CA ILE A 173 10.93 -4.77 13.88
C ILE A 173 11.48 -5.54 15.08
N LYS A 174 12.50 -5.00 15.75
CA LYS A 174 13.12 -5.62 16.93
C LYS A 174 12.22 -5.70 18.18
N GLN A 175 11.14 -4.93 18.23
CA GLN A 175 10.11 -5.06 19.26
C GLN A 175 9.21 -6.29 19.06
N GLY A 176 9.31 -6.95 17.91
CA GLY A 176 8.51 -8.10 17.50
C GLY A 176 7.39 -7.73 16.55
N LEU A 177 7.50 -8.17 15.29
CA LEU A 177 6.42 -7.99 14.31
C LEU A 177 5.24 -8.90 14.62
N GLN A 178 4.04 -8.34 14.53
CA GLN A 178 2.80 -9.09 14.54
C GLN A 178 2.36 -9.36 13.10
N ASP A 179 1.57 -10.43 12.91
CA ASP A 179 0.94 -10.70 11.64
C ASP A 179 -0.06 -9.59 11.29
N THR A 180 -0.08 -9.21 10.03
CA THR A 180 -0.88 -8.07 9.58
C THR A 180 -2.26 -8.54 9.14
N CYS A 181 -3.32 -7.94 9.69
CA CYS A 181 -4.67 -8.12 9.19
C CYS A 181 -4.77 -7.58 7.75
N VAL A 182 -5.19 -8.43 6.80
CA VAL A 182 -5.18 -8.11 5.36
C VAL A 182 -6.56 -8.20 4.71
N SER A 183 -7.62 -8.35 5.51
CA SER A 183 -9.00 -8.24 5.01
C SER A 183 -9.94 -7.63 6.03
N ARG A 184 -11.09 -7.17 5.56
CA ARG A 184 -12.18 -6.61 6.36
C ARG A 184 -13.52 -7.18 5.90
N THR A 185 -14.46 -7.38 6.83
CA THR A 185 -15.87 -7.71 6.52
C THR A 185 -16.78 -6.49 6.63
N THR A 186 -16.32 -5.43 7.30
CA THR A 186 -17.10 -4.23 7.62
C THR A 186 -16.93 -3.08 6.62
N VAL A 187 -16.04 -3.21 5.65
CA VAL A 187 -15.72 -2.18 4.64
C VAL A 187 -16.00 -2.72 3.24
N PRO A 188 -17.20 -2.52 2.67
CA PRO A 188 -17.57 -3.08 1.37
C PRO A 188 -16.90 -2.38 0.18
N TRP A 189 -16.41 -1.13 0.33
CA TRP A 189 -15.72 -0.42 -0.73
C TRP A 189 -14.25 -0.80 -0.79
N GLY A 190 -13.92 -1.76 -1.65
CA GLY A 190 -12.58 -2.30 -1.86
C GLY A 190 -12.61 -3.54 -2.76
N ILE A 191 -11.48 -4.20 -2.92
CA ILE A 191 -11.34 -5.39 -3.77
C ILE A 191 -11.82 -6.61 -3.00
N PRO A 192 -12.83 -7.36 -3.50
CA PRO A 192 -13.30 -8.55 -2.82
C PRO A 192 -12.25 -9.68 -2.90
N VAL A 193 -12.13 -10.44 -1.82
CA VAL A 193 -11.32 -11.68 -1.80
C VAL A 193 -12.02 -12.71 -2.71
N PRO A 194 -11.35 -13.23 -3.77
CA PRO A 194 -12.03 -13.98 -4.83
C PRO A 194 -12.65 -15.32 -4.36
N PHE A 195 -12.04 -15.96 -3.38
CA PHE A 195 -12.52 -17.24 -2.82
C PHE A 195 -13.39 -17.07 -1.57
N ASP A 196 -13.51 -15.83 -1.03
CA ASP A 196 -14.38 -15.50 0.11
C ASP A 196 -14.92 -14.07 -0.02
N PRO A 197 -15.93 -13.83 -0.88
CA PRO A 197 -16.41 -12.48 -1.21
C PRO A 197 -17.05 -11.70 -0.05
N LYS A 198 -17.22 -12.34 1.12
CA LYS A 198 -17.62 -11.63 2.35
C LYS A 198 -16.52 -10.71 2.87
N HIS A 199 -15.26 -11.01 2.48
CA HIS A 199 -14.10 -10.23 2.84
C HIS A 199 -13.69 -9.30 1.70
N THR A 200 -13.35 -8.09 2.07
CA THR A 200 -12.69 -7.10 1.20
C THR A 200 -11.23 -7.03 1.58
N MET A 201 -10.35 -6.96 0.60
CA MET A 201 -8.92 -6.84 0.86
C MET A 201 -8.62 -5.56 1.62
N TYR A 202 -7.68 -5.64 2.54
CA TYR A 202 -7.19 -4.49 3.27
C TYR A 202 -6.52 -3.49 2.32
N VAL A 203 -6.86 -2.22 2.50
CA VAL A 203 -6.44 -1.13 1.61
C VAL A 203 -4.94 -1.09 1.33
N TRP A 204 -4.09 -1.51 2.26
CA TRP A 204 -2.65 -1.50 2.04
C TRP A 204 -2.14 -2.66 1.19
N VAL A 205 -2.79 -3.82 1.19
CA VAL A 205 -2.48 -4.90 0.22
C VAL A 205 -2.83 -4.44 -1.19
N ASP A 206 -3.98 -3.80 -1.35
CA ASP A 206 -4.44 -3.18 -2.57
C ASP A 206 -3.47 -2.08 -3.02
N ALA A 207 -3.30 -1.03 -2.21
CA ALA A 207 -2.48 0.13 -2.56
C ALA A 207 -1.02 -0.22 -2.90
N LEU A 208 -0.38 -1.13 -2.16
CA LEU A 208 1.02 -1.50 -2.43
C LEU A 208 1.19 -2.32 -3.71
N SER A 209 0.21 -3.14 -4.05
CA SER A 209 0.24 -3.96 -5.27
C SER A 209 0.22 -3.13 -6.56
N ASN A 210 -0.17 -1.83 -6.49
CA ASN A 210 -0.21 -0.96 -7.67
C ASN A 210 1.16 -0.82 -8.35
N TYR A 211 2.25 -0.86 -7.58
CA TYR A 211 3.60 -0.69 -8.10
C TYR A 211 3.99 -1.74 -9.14
N ILE A 212 3.52 -2.97 -8.97
CA ILE A 212 3.80 -4.06 -9.91
C ILE A 212 2.64 -4.32 -10.88
N SER A 213 1.39 -4.12 -10.46
CA SER A 213 0.23 -4.29 -11.35
C SER A 213 0.27 -3.32 -12.53
N ALA A 214 0.71 -2.09 -12.29
CA ALA A 214 0.88 -1.06 -13.33
C ALA A 214 1.96 -1.40 -14.37
N LEU A 215 2.81 -2.37 -14.07
CA LEU A 215 3.84 -2.88 -14.98
C LEU A 215 3.43 -4.19 -15.68
N GLY A 216 2.29 -4.79 -15.30
CA GLY A 216 1.78 -6.03 -15.89
C GLY A 216 1.86 -7.25 -15.00
N TYR A 217 2.40 -7.16 -13.79
CA TYR A 217 2.40 -8.30 -12.88
C TYR A 217 0.98 -8.73 -12.53
N GLY A 218 0.64 -9.98 -12.87
CA GLY A 218 -0.67 -10.56 -12.57
C GLY A 218 -1.81 -10.16 -13.51
N ASN A 219 -1.54 -9.42 -14.59
CA ASN A 219 -2.51 -9.04 -15.63
C ASN A 219 -1.85 -9.05 -17.02
N GLU A 220 -2.68 -8.90 -18.06
CA GLU A 220 -2.24 -8.90 -19.47
C GLU A 220 -2.34 -7.50 -20.10
N THR A 221 -2.59 -6.45 -19.31
CA THR A 221 -2.76 -5.07 -19.81
C THR A 221 -1.41 -4.44 -20.17
N TYR A 222 -0.39 -4.78 -19.40
CA TYR A 222 0.97 -4.27 -19.57
C TYR A 222 1.97 -5.43 -19.55
N ASP A 223 3.17 -5.21 -20.12
CA ASP A 223 4.26 -6.18 -20.21
C ASP A 223 5.63 -5.58 -19.81
N ASP A 224 5.60 -4.52 -19.05
CA ASP A 224 6.79 -3.75 -18.66
C ASP A 224 7.46 -4.24 -17.36
N TYR A 225 6.92 -5.28 -16.71
CA TYR A 225 7.39 -5.73 -15.40
C TYR A 225 8.88 -6.08 -15.39
N GLU A 226 9.33 -6.93 -16.30
CA GLU A 226 10.73 -7.37 -16.39
C GLU A 226 11.70 -6.22 -16.71
N LYS A 227 11.20 -5.15 -17.30
CA LYS A 227 12.00 -4.00 -17.68
C LYS A 227 12.19 -2.98 -16.56
N PHE A 228 11.14 -2.72 -15.77
CA PHE A 228 11.11 -1.62 -14.81
C PHE A 228 10.97 -2.04 -13.36
N TRP A 229 10.88 -3.34 -13.07
CA TRP A 229 10.93 -3.84 -11.71
C TRP A 229 12.27 -4.53 -11.43
N PRO A 230 12.91 -4.34 -10.27
CA PRO A 230 12.43 -3.54 -9.12
C PRO A 230 12.52 -2.03 -9.33
N ALA A 231 11.69 -1.29 -8.61
CA ALA A 231 11.69 0.16 -8.65
C ALA A 231 12.98 0.72 -8.00
N ASP A 232 13.59 1.73 -8.63
CA ASP A 232 14.75 2.43 -8.07
C ASP A 232 14.36 3.30 -6.87
N ILE A 233 13.16 3.90 -6.90
CA ILE A 233 12.72 4.84 -5.87
C ILE A 233 11.21 4.73 -5.61
N HIS A 234 10.84 4.55 -4.33
CA HIS A 234 9.53 4.82 -3.79
C HIS A 234 9.57 6.11 -2.97
N MET A 235 8.93 7.17 -3.43
CA MET A 235 8.84 8.44 -2.70
C MET A 235 7.57 8.47 -1.85
N VAL A 236 7.73 8.35 -0.54
CA VAL A 236 6.61 8.20 0.40
C VAL A 236 6.66 9.20 1.55
N GLY A 237 5.51 9.54 2.12
CA GLY A 237 5.42 10.28 3.37
C GLY A 237 5.79 9.40 4.57
N LYS A 238 6.23 10.02 5.67
CA LYS A 238 6.64 9.30 6.88
C LYS A 238 5.49 8.46 7.48
N GLU A 239 4.26 8.90 7.30
CA GLU A 239 3.05 8.27 7.86
C GLU A 239 2.78 6.89 7.27
N ILE A 240 3.27 6.65 6.05
CA ILE A 240 3.08 5.40 5.32
C ILE A 240 4.38 4.61 5.16
N LEU A 241 5.46 5.05 5.80
CA LEU A 241 6.78 4.43 5.69
C LEU A 241 6.75 2.95 6.11
N ARG A 242 6.08 2.63 7.21
CA ARG A 242 6.00 1.26 7.72
C ARG A 242 5.39 0.28 6.71
N PHE A 243 4.37 0.70 5.98
CA PHE A 243 3.76 -0.14 4.95
C PHE A 243 4.70 -0.40 3.78
N HIS A 244 5.48 0.60 3.38
CA HIS A 244 6.41 0.51 2.25
C HIS A 244 7.72 -0.18 2.58
N THR A 245 8.14 -0.18 3.85
CA THR A 245 9.42 -0.76 4.24
C THR A 245 9.28 -2.10 4.95
N ILE A 246 8.11 -2.42 5.51
CA ILE A 246 7.86 -3.70 6.20
C ILE A 246 6.88 -4.56 5.42
N LEU A 247 5.62 -4.11 5.27
CA LEU A 247 4.58 -4.94 4.65
C LEU A 247 4.90 -5.22 3.18
N TRP A 248 5.24 -4.20 2.40
CA TRP A 248 5.51 -4.35 0.97
C TRP A 248 6.70 -5.26 0.67
N PRO A 249 7.90 -5.08 1.25
CA PRO A 249 9.00 -6.00 1.03
C PRO A 249 8.70 -7.42 1.55
N ALA A 250 7.96 -7.58 2.65
CA ALA A 250 7.56 -8.89 3.13
C ALA A 250 6.62 -9.60 2.14
N MET A 251 5.67 -8.87 1.52
CA MET A 251 4.82 -9.43 0.47
C MET A 251 5.64 -9.83 -0.77
N LEU A 252 6.58 -9.00 -1.22
CA LEU A 252 7.49 -9.33 -2.33
C LEU A 252 8.33 -10.57 -2.01
N MET A 253 8.90 -10.64 -0.81
CA MET A 253 9.64 -11.81 -0.34
C MET A 253 8.80 -13.08 -0.32
N ALA A 254 7.51 -12.99 0.04
CA ALA A 254 6.57 -14.09 0.02
C ALA A 254 6.26 -14.55 -1.40
N LEU A 255 6.12 -13.61 -2.33
CA LEU A 255 5.89 -13.88 -3.75
C LEU A 255 7.16 -14.36 -4.48
N GLY A 256 8.33 -14.33 -3.85
CA GLY A 256 9.62 -14.64 -4.48
C GLY A 256 10.09 -13.57 -5.48
N LEU A 257 9.61 -12.33 -5.31
CA LEU A 257 9.93 -11.19 -6.17
C LEU A 257 11.06 -10.34 -5.58
N PRO A 258 11.84 -9.67 -6.43
CA PRO A 258 12.91 -8.76 -5.98
C PRO A 258 12.37 -7.50 -5.32
#